data_ba6095ca483c1ba390753cfebef2b36c
#
_entry.id   ba6095ca483c1ba390753cfebef2b36c
#
_cell.length_a   1.000
_cell.length_b   1.000
_cell.length_c   1.000
_cell.angle_alpha   90.00
_cell.angle_beta   90.00
_cell.angle_gamma   90.00
#
_symmetry.space_group_name_H-M   'P 1'
#
loop_
_entity.id
_entity.type
_entity.pdbx_description
1 polymer ?
#
loop_
_entity_poly.entity_id
_entity_poly.type
_entity_poly.pdbx_seq_one_letter_code
_entity_poly.pdbx_strand_id
1 'polypeptide(L)'
;MENFKAFFVDKKEEDFSAEIRETSLDALPKEGVLIKVSYSGINYKDALASIPDGKIVRNYPLIPGIDLAGTVVSSDDARFKEGDEVIATSYEIGVSHYGGYSEYARIPADWIVPLPENLTLREAMILGTAGFTAALSIQRLEENGLTPDRGNVLVTGATGGVGSNAVAMLSKLGYSVSASTGKESEKEYLNSLGASEIISREEVFDGELKPIGKQVWAAAIDPVGGKPLANLLGRLKYGGAAAVSGLTAGTDVPATVFPFILRGISLLGIDSVYCGMETRKKVWERLASDLKPENLEQSVQHEISLDELSEYLPLLLKGGARGRTIVTF
;
A
#
# COMPACT_ATOMS: atom_id res chain seq x y z
N MET A 1 32.11 13.02 -10.57
CA MET A 1 30.65 12.84 -10.54
C MET A 1 30.43 11.44 -10.02
N GLU A 2 29.60 11.29 -9.00
CA GLU A 2 29.31 9.96 -8.46
C GLU A 2 28.26 9.30 -9.35
N ASN A 3 28.64 8.20 -10.00
CA ASN A 3 27.72 7.39 -10.79
C ASN A 3 27.04 6.37 -9.87
N PHE A 4 25.81 6.04 -10.16
CA PHE A 4 25.01 5.09 -9.39
C PHE A 4 24.02 4.34 -10.29
N LYS A 5 23.49 3.22 -9.80
CA LYS A 5 22.51 2.41 -10.52
C LYS A 5 21.08 2.86 -10.23
N ALA A 6 20.25 2.84 -11.27
CA ALA A 6 18.80 3.01 -11.16
C ALA A 6 18.05 2.13 -12.17
N PHE A 7 16.87 1.68 -11.81
CA PHE A 7 15.97 0.98 -12.71
C PHE A 7 15.13 2.01 -13.48
N PHE A 8 15.28 2.02 -14.80
CA PHE A 8 14.57 2.96 -15.68
C PHE A 8 13.48 2.24 -16.46
N VAL A 9 12.36 2.91 -16.64
CA VAL A 9 11.39 2.61 -17.67
C VAL A 9 11.44 3.71 -18.73
N ASP A 10 11.44 3.32 -20.00
CA ASP A 10 11.53 4.24 -21.12
C ASP A 10 10.57 3.79 -22.23
N LYS A 11 9.97 4.74 -22.93
CA LYS A 11 9.06 4.46 -24.05
C LYS A 11 9.30 5.47 -25.16
N LYS A 12 9.73 4.96 -26.30
CA LYS A 12 9.92 5.73 -27.52
C LYS A 12 9.01 5.13 -28.60
N GLU A 13 7.96 5.86 -28.96
CA GLU A 13 6.93 5.37 -29.87
C GLU A 13 6.30 4.06 -29.36
N GLU A 14 6.55 2.92 -30.01
CA GLU A 14 6.08 1.58 -29.60
C GLU A 14 7.13 0.78 -28.83
N ASP A 15 8.38 1.24 -28.80
CA ASP A 15 9.47 0.56 -28.13
C ASP A 15 9.50 0.90 -26.63
N PHE A 16 9.33 -0.11 -25.80
CA PHE A 16 9.34 0.00 -24.34
C PHE A 16 10.50 -0.78 -23.74
N SER A 17 11.26 -0.16 -22.84
CA SER A 17 12.31 -0.82 -22.07
C SER A 17 12.11 -0.61 -20.57
N ALA A 18 12.49 -1.62 -19.78
CA ALA A 18 12.51 -1.61 -18.33
C ALA A 18 13.80 -2.29 -17.88
N GLU A 19 14.82 -1.51 -17.51
CA GLU A 19 16.19 -1.99 -17.31
C GLU A 19 16.98 -1.15 -16.31
N ILE A 20 18.03 -1.72 -15.76
CA ILE A 20 19.00 -1.00 -14.95
C ILE A 20 19.95 -0.23 -15.85
N ARG A 21 20.18 1.03 -15.49
CA ARG A 21 21.15 1.91 -16.13
C ARG A 21 22.02 2.58 -15.07
N GLU A 22 23.30 2.85 -15.42
CA GLU A 22 24.11 3.81 -14.69
C GLU A 22 23.66 5.23 -15.02
N THR A 23 23.59 6.07 -14.00
CA THR A 23 23.24 7.48 -14.09
C THR A 23 24.11 8.29 -13.12
N SER A 24 23.90 9.60 -13.02
CA SER A 24 24.66 10.46 -12.12
C SER A 24 23.74 11.39 -11.33
N LEU A 25 24.26 11.96 -10.23
CA LEU A 25 23.51 12.92 -9.41
C LEU A 25 23.03 14.14 -10.21
N ASP A 26 23.74 14.51 -11.29
CA ASP A 26 23.37 15.65 -12.16
C ASP A 26 22.12 15.35 -13.01
N ALA A 27 21.78 14.09 -13.22
CA ALA A 27 20.58 13.67 -13.94
C ALA A 27 19.30 13.66 -13.06
N LEU A 28 19.46 13.74 -11.73
CA LEU A 28 18.35 13.89 -10.80
C LEU A 28 17.74 15.32 -10.87
N PRO A 29 16.51 15.50 -10.41
CA PRO A 29 15.95 16.85 -10.22
C PRO A 29 16.92 17.75 -9.45
N LYS A 30 16.90 19.07 -9.74
CA LYS A 30 17.89 20.00 -9.16
C LYS A 30 17.55 20.41 -7.73
N GLU A 31 16.25 20.48 -7.41
CA GLU A 31 15.71 20.95 -6.13
C GLU A 31 15.17 19.81 -5.29
N GLY A 32 15.23 19.95 -3.97
CA GLY A 32 14.73 19.00 -2.98
C GLY A 32 15.80 18.33 -2.15
N VAL A 33 15.43 17.33 -1.40
CA VAL A 33 16.26 16.57 -0.49
C VAL A 33 16.92 15.40 -1.24
N LEU A 34 18.24 15.37 -1.29
CA LEU A 34 19.00 14.23 -1.82
C LEU A 34 19.09 13.15 -0.76
N ILE A 35 18.56 11.98 -1.07
CA ILE A 35 18.50 10.83 -0.17
C ILE A 35 19.34 9.70 -0.77
N LYS A 36 20.24 9.11 0.03
CA LYS A 36 20.81 7.81 -0.26
C LYS A 36 19.79 6.76 0.16
N VAL A 37 19.22 6.06 -0.81
CA VAL A 37 18.18 5.06 -0.59
C VAL A 37 18.80 3.83 0.04
N SER A 38 18.21 3.34 1.13
CA SER A 38 18.61 2.09 1.78
C SER A 38 17.63 0.97 1.45
N TYR A 39 16.35 1.30 1.37
CA TYR A 39 15.28 0.35 1.08
C TYR A 39 14.19 1.00 0.24
N SER A 40 13.55 0.18 -0.59
CA SER A 40 12.31 0.47 -1.31
C SER A 40 11.35 -0.70 -1.13
N GLY A 41 10.15 -0.60 -1.70
CA GLY A 41 9.18 -1.70 -1.68
C GLY A 41 8.55 -1.89 -3.05
N ILE A 42 8.05 -3.10 -3.34
CA ILE A 42 7.30 -3.35 -4.56
C ILE A 42 5.80 -3.22 -4.26
N ASN A 43 5.12 -2.41 -5.06
CA ASN A 43 3.68 -2.21 -5.03
C ASN A 43 3.05 -2.54 -6.40
N TYR A 44 1.75 -2.78 -6.41
CA TYR A 44 1.00 -3.07 -7.66
C TYR A 44 1.16 -1.94 -8.70
N LYS A 45 1.22 -0.69 -8.24
CA LYS A 45 1.45 0.49 -9.08
C LYS A 45 2.82 0.45 -9.76
N ASP A 46 3.86 -0.01 -9.08
CA ASP A 46 5.22 -0.14 -9.64
C ASP A 46 5.27 -1.22 -10.72
N ALA A 47 4.58 -2.34 -10.47
CA ALA A 47 4.44 -3.39 -11.47
C ALA A 47 3.70 -2.90 -12.74
N LEU A 48 2.67 -2.09 -12.59
CA LEU A 48 2.01 -1.43 -13.72
C LEU A 48 2.94 -0.41 -14.41
N ALA A 49 3.77 0.32 -13.67
CA ALA A 49 4.73 1.28 -14.26
C ALA A 49 5.81 0.58 -15.09
N SER A 50 6.06 -0.72 -14.85
CA SER A 50 7.08 -1.51 -15.54
C SER A 50 6.60 -2.24 -16.81
N ILE A 51 5.37 -1.99 -17.26
CA ILE A 51 4.80 -2.58 -18.48
C ILE A 51 4.30 -1.51 -19.45
N PRO A 52 4.30 -1.77 -20.78
CA PRO A 52 3.94 -0.78 -21.82
C PRO A 52 2.56 -0.15 -21.65
N ASP A 53 1.58 -0.94 -21.21
CA ASP A 53 0.16 -0.58 -21.15
C ASP A 53 -0.32 -0.29 -19.74
N GLY A 54 0.59 -0.13 -18.78
CA GLY A 54 0.26 0.06 -17.35
C GLY A 54 -0.39 1.40 -17.02
N LYS A 55 -0.24 2.42 -17.88
CA LYS A 55 -0.88 3.76 -17.79
C LYS A 55 -0.58 4.51 -16.47
N ILE A 56 0.54 4.20 -15.82
CA ILE A 56 0.97 4.83 -14.57
C ILE A 56 1.95 5.96 -14.86
N VAL A 57 2.96 5.69 -15.69
CA VAL A 57 4.02 6.64 -16.01
C VAL A 57 3.47 7.73 -16.93
N ARG A 58 3.70 8.99 -16.55
CA ARG A 58 3.23 10.16 -17.31
C ARG A 58 4.27 10.69 -18.27
N ASN A 59 5.54 10.60 -17.90
CA ASN A 59 6.66 11.12 -18.69
C ASN A 59 7.80 10.09 -18.69
N TYR A 60 8.37 9.82 -19.84
CA TYR A 60 9.51 8.93 -20.03
C TYR A 60 10.77 9.72 -20.41
N PRO A 61 11.99 9.27 -20.04
CA PRO A 61 12.26 8.14 -19.17
C PRO A 61 11.92 8.45 -17.71
N LEU A 62 11.62 7.40 -16.90
CA LEU A 62 11.31 7.53 -15.49
C LEU A 62 12.03 6.45 -14.67
N ILE A 63 12.38 6.77 -13.44
CA ILE A 63 12.75 5.82 -12.39
C ILE A 63 11.48 5.53 -11.57
N PRO A 64 10.91 4.31 -11.62
CA PRO A 64 9.75 3.94 -10.81
C PRO A 64 10.11 3.75 -9.33
N GLY A 65 9.18 3.13 -8.56
CA GLY A 65 9.31 2.93 -7.12
C GLY A 65 8.63 4.03 -6.33
N ILE A 66 7.36 3.80 -5.95
CA ILE A 66 6.53 4.79 -5.23
C ILE A 66 6.89 4.92 -3.75
N ASP A 67 7.77 4.07 -3.24
CA ASP A 67 8.22 4.03 -1.85
C ASP A 67 9.75 4.09 -1.78
N LEU A 68 10.27 4.82 -0.82
CA LEU A 68 11.68 4.76 -0.43
C LEU A 68 11.88 5.15 1.03
N ALA A 69 12.94 4.60 1.64
CA ALA A 69 13.47 5.01 2.93
C ALA A 69 15.00 5.06 2.84
N GLY A 70 15.60 6.06 3.46
CA GLY A 70 17.04 6.26 3.37
C GLY A 70 17.53 7.42 4.22
N THR A 71 18.78 7.79 4.00
CA THR A 71 19.47 8.82 4.76
C THR A 71 19.70 10.05 3.89
N VAL A 72 19.41 11.22 4.44
CA VAL A 72 19.64 12.51 3.78
C VAL A 72 21.14 12.73 3.57
N VAL A 73 21.51 13.01 2.32
CA VAL A 73 22.89 13.38 1.93
C VAL A 73 23.04 14.91 1.88
N SER A 74 22.05 15.59 1.33
CA SER A 74 22.01 17.06 1.30
C SER A 74 20.56 17.54 1.12
N SER A 75 20.29 18.76 1.55
CA SER A 75 18.96 19.37 1.44
C SER A 75 19.06 20.86 1.16
N ASP A 76 18.17 21.39 0.35
CA ASP A 76 17.92 22.83 0.17
C ASP A 76 16.80 23.33 1.11
N ASP A 77 16.17 22.45 1.89
CA ASP A 77 15.11 22.78 2.85
C ASP A 77 15.62 22.60 4.29
N ALA A 78 15.49 23.63 5.12
CA ALA A 78 15.99 23.64 6.49
C ALA A 78 15.34 22.62 7.45
N ARG A 79 14.22 21.98 7.03
CA ARG A 79 13.56 20.91 7.80
C ARG A 79 14.37 19.61 7.83
N PHE A 80 15.29 19.43 6.89
CA PHE A 80 16.10 18.22 6.73
C PHE A 80 17.58 18.56 6.65
N LYS A 81 18.41 17.77 7.32
CA LYS A 81 19.88 17.91 7.35
C LYS A 81 20.53 16.59 7.02
N GLU A 82 21.80 16.65 6.63
CA GLU A 82 22.64 15.48 6.39
C GLU A 82 22.62 14.54 7.60
N GLY A 83 22.41 13.24 7.33
CA GLY A 83 22.31 12.17 8.33
C GLY A 83 20.91 11.91 8.85
N ASP A 84 19.90 12.73 8.55
CA ASP A 84 18.52 12.45 8.94
C ASP A 84 18.00 11.20 8.20
N GLU A 85 17.34 10.30 8.93
CA GLU A 85 16.64 9.16 8.34
C GLU A 85 15.20 9.56 7.97
N VAL A 86 14.79 9.20 6.76
CA VAL A 86 13.54 9.68 6.17
C VAL A 86 12.79 8.61 5.38
N ILE A 87 11.48 8.84 5.23
CA ILE A 87 10.55 8.06 4.43
C ILE A 87 9.92 8.99 3.39
N ALA A 88 9.80 8.51 2.15
CA ALA A 88 8.99 9.16 1.13
C ALA A 88 8.14 8.12 0.40
N THR A 89 6.83 8.32 0.39
CA THR A 89 5.88 7.38 -0.21
C THR A 89 4.79 8.10 -0.99
N SER A 90 4.41 7.52 -2.13
CA SER A 90 3.29 8.01 -2.94
C SER A 90 3.51 9.38 -3.58
N TYR A 91 2.56 10.31 -3.55
CA TYR A 91 2.55 11.54 -4.35
C TYR A 91 2.85 11.23 -5.83
N GLU A 92 3.75 11.98 -6.45
CA GLU A 92 4.19 11.77 -7.83
C GLU A 92 5.44 10.87 -7.95
N ILE A 93 5.96 10.37 -6.83
CA ILE A 93 7.15 9.51 -6.77
C ILE A 93 6.91 8.24 -7.59
N GLY A 94 7.79 7.93 -8.53
CA GLY A 94 7.68 6.77 -9.42
C GLY A 94 6.55 6.84 -10.45
N VAL A 95 5.89 8.00 -10.62
CA VAL A 95 4.77 8.22 -11.55
C VAL A 95 5.06 9.32 -12.55
N SER A 96 5.41 10.51 -12.10
CA SER A 96 5.86 11.66 -12.91
C SER A 96 7.11 12.33 -12.33
N HIS A 97 7.56 11.89 -11.17
CA HIS A 97 8.80 12.25 -10.53
C HIS A 97 9.65 10.99 -10.33
N TYR A 98 10.97 11.07 -10.44
CA TYR A 98 11.87 9.93 -10.21
C TYR A 98 11.64 9.32 -8.83
N GLY A 99 11.56 8.00 -8.76
CA GLY A 99 11.18 7.22 -7.60
C GLY A 99 12.33 6.50 -6.89
N GLY A 100 11.94 5.52 -6.08
CA GLY A 100 12.80 4.82 -5.14
C GLY A 100 13.59 3.64 -5.70
N TYR A 101 13.46 3.28 -6.97
CA TYR A 101 14.26 2.21 -7.57
C TYR A 101 15.60 2.73 -8.07
N SER A 102 16.38 3.30 -7.14
CA SER A 102 17.62 4.00 -7.41
C SER A 102 18.44 4.08 -6.13
N GLU A 103 19.77 3.99 -6.22
CA GLU A 103 20.67 4.16 -5.05
C GLU A 103 20.59 5.58 -4.46
N TYR A 104 20.24 6.58 -5.27
CA TYR A 104 20.01 7.96 -4.83
C TYR A 104 18.71 8.49 -5.42
N ALA A 105 17.94 9.20 -4.62
CA ALA A 105 16.73 9.88 -5.04
C ALA A 105 16.74 11.34 -4.55
N ARG A 106 16.21 12.27 -5.36
CA ARG A 106 15.99 13.64 -4.92
C ARG A 106 14.49 13.93 -4.89
N ILE A 107 13.99 14.18 -3.68
CA ILE A 107 12.55 14.22 -3.40
C ILE A 107 12.17 15.62 -2.88
N PRO A 108 11.07 16.22 -3.33
CA PRO A 108 10.54 17.45 -2.75
C PRO A 108 10.35 17.31 -1.24
N ALA A 109 10.82 18.27 -0.46
CA ALA A 109 10.76 18.24 1.00
C ALA A 109 9.33 18.08 1.56
N ASP A 110 8.31 18.56 0.85
CA ASP A 110 6.90 18.46 1.25
C ASP A 110 6.32 17.04 1.11
N TRP A 111 7.05 16.10 0.51
CA TRP A 111 6.65 14.70 0.38
C TRP A 111 7.36 13.77 1.36
N ILE A 112 8.25 14.31 2.17
CA ILE A 112 9.12 13.56 3.07
C ILE A 112 8.57 13.58 4.49
N VAL A 113 8.62 12.42 5.13
CA VAL A 113 8.35 12.25 6.57
C VAL A 113 9.65 11.84 7.24
N PRO A 114 10.08 12.53 8.31
CA PRO A 114 11.16 12.02 9.16
C PRO A 114 10.82 10.60 9.65
N LEU A 115 11.80 9.71 9.71
CA LEU A 115 11.57 8.37 10.23
C LEU A 115 11.12 8.47 11.70
N PRO A 116 9.92 7.95 12.04
CA PRO A 116 9.46 7.98 13.43
C PRO A 116 10.36 7.12 14.34
N GLU A 117 10.50 7.54 15.59
CA GLU A 117 11.10 6.69 16.62
C GLU A 117 10.39 5.32 16.66
N ASN A 118 11.12 4.26 16.98
CA ASN A 118 10.64 2.87 17.00
C ASN A 118 10.35 2.23 15.62
N LEU A 119 10.74 2.88 14.53
CA LEU A 119 10.84 2.23 13.21
C LEU A 119 12.29 2.29 12.72
N THR A 120 12.71 1.23 12.04
CA THR A 120 13.91 1.23 11.20
C THR A 120 13.53 1.55 9.75
N LEU A 121 14.51 1.98 8.94
CA LEU A 121 14.31 2.20 7.50
C LEU A 121 13.73 0.95 6.81
N ARG A 122 14.20 -0.23 7.23
CA ARG A 122 13.72 -1.51 6.69
C ARG A 122 12.26 -1.77 7.07
N GLU A 123 11.89 -1.63 8.33
CA GLU A 123 10.51 -1.78 8.80
C GLU A 123 9.56 -0.78 8.12
N ALA A 124 10.02 0.46 7.92
CA ALA A 124 9.26 1.46 7.18
C ALA A 124 8.96 1.01 5.74
N MET A 125 9.85 0.28 5.07
CA MET A 125 9.62 -0.23 3.72
C MET A 125 8.87 -1.58 3.69
N ILE A 126 8.94 -2.37 4.75
CA ILE A 126 7.99 -3.50 4.92
C ILE A 126 6.56 -2.97 4.97
N LEU A 127 6.30 -1.91 5.71
CA LEU A 127 5.00 -1.22 5.73
C LEU A 127 4.73 -0.55 4.39
N GLY A 128 5.57 0.39 3.98
CA GLY A 128 5.46 1.14 2.74
C GLY A 128 4.08 1.77 2.52
N THR A 129 3.75 2.06 1.29
CA THR A 129 2.41 2.55 0.89
C THR A 129 1.31 1.54 1.25
N ALA A 130 1.57 0.24 1.22
CA ALA A 130 0.58 -0.77 1.55
C ALA A 130 0.19 -0.76 3.04
N GLY A 131 1.17 -0.73 3.96
CA GLY A 131 0.93 -0.59 5.40
C GLY A 131 0.32 0.75 5.75
N PHE A 132 0.79 1.83 5.11
CA PHE A 132 0.20 3.16 5.27
C PHE A 132 -1.28 3.18 4.86
N THR A 133 -1.64 2.55 3.74
CA THR A 133 -3.04 2.46 3.27
C THR A 133 -3.90 1.66 4.23
N ALA A 134 -3.39 0.55 4.78
CA ALA A 134 -4.08 -0.24 5.79
C ALA A 134 -4.33 0.58 7.07
N ALA A 135 -3.30 1.28 7.58
CA ALA A 135 -3.39 2.12 8.77
C ALA A 135 -4.36 3.29 8.59
N LEU A 136 -4.31 3.97 7.44
CA LEU A 136 -5.26 5.04 7.10
C LEU A 136 -6.69 4.50 7.00
N SER A 137 -6.89 3.29 6.47
CA SER A 137 -8.19 2.63 6.43
C SER A 137 -8.75 2.39 7.84
N ILE A 138 -7.91 1.86 8.74
CA ILE A 138 -8.28 1.64 10.14
C ILE A 138 -8.65 2.96 10.81
N GLN A 139 -7.79 3.98 10.69
CA GLN A 139 -8.06 5.29 11.27
C GLN A 139 -9.40 5.87 10.80
N ARG A 140 -9.69 5.82 9.50
CA ARG A 140 -10.95 6.32 8.94
C ARG A 140 -12.17 5.53 9.42
N LEU A 141 -12.02 4.23 9.64
CA LEU A 141 -13.07 3.38 10.21
C LEU A 141 -13.32 3.73 11.70
N GLU A 142 -12.26 3.93 12.47
CA GLU A 142 -12.34 4.37 13.87
C GLU A 142 -12.99 5.75 14.00
N GLU A 143 -12.60 6.71 13.16
CA GLU A 143 -13.23 8.03 13.04
C GLU A 143 -14.73 7.94 12.69
N ASN A 144 -15.12 6.89 11.95
CA ASN A 144 -16.54 6.58 11.63
C ASN A 144 -17.23 5.74 12.74
N GLY A 145 -16.61 5.60 13.91
CA GLY A 145 -17.19 4.94 15.08
C GLY A 145 -16.99 3.43 15.16
N LEU A 146 -16.02 2.87 14.45
CA LEU A 146 -15.64 1.46 14.62
C LEU A 146 -14.91 1.27 15.95
N THR A 147 -15.36 0.27 16.72
CA THR A 147 -14.73 -0.20 17.98
C THR A 147 -14.73 -1.73 18.00
N PRO A 148 -13.82 -2.40 18.77
CA PRO A 148 -13.71 -3.87 18.76
C PRO A 148 -15.00 -4.62 19.15
N ASP A 149 -15.83 -4.04 20.00
CA ASP A 149 -17.10 -4.62 20.46
C ASP A 149 -18.23 -4.59 19.41
N ARG A 150 -18.06 -3.86 18.31
CA ARG A 150 -19.08 -3.80 17.24
C ARG A 150 -19.18 -5.09 16.42
N GLY A 151 -18.13 -5.92 16.44
CA GLY A 151 -18.08 -7.23 15.78
C GLY A 151 -16.97 -7.35 14.73
N ASN A 152 -17.05 -8.39 13.93
CA ASN A 152 -15.99 -8.74 12.98
C ASN A 152 -15.78 -7.65 11.90
N VAL A 153 -14.50 -7.43 11.57
CA VAL A 153 -14.07 -6.60 10.44
C VAL A 153 -13.66 -7.51 9.29
N LEU A 154 -14.26 -7.32 8.13
CA LEU A 154 -13.86 -8.02 6.91
C LEU A 154 -12.61 -7.38 6.30
N VAL A 155 -11.63 -8.18 5.91
CA VAL A 155 -10.52 -7.76 5.06
C VAL A 155 -10.56 -8.57 3.77
N THR A 156 -10.84 -7.91 2.64
CA THR A 156 -10.78 -8.55 1.33
C THR A 156 -9.35 -8.54 0.79
N GLY A 157 -9.01 -9.47 -0.13
CA GLY A 157 -7.65 -9.54 -0.65
C GLY A 157 -6.60 -9.67 0.47
N ALA A 158 -6.94 -10.41 1.52
CA ALA A 158 -6.22 -10.45 2.79
C ALA A 158 -4.76 -10.90 2.69
N THR A 159 -4.38 -11.65 1.65
CA THR A 159 -2.99 -12.11 1.43
C THR A 159 -2.09 -11.09 0.73
N GLY A 160 -2.66 -9.99 0.18
CA GLY A 160 -1.90 -8.94 -0.47
C GLY A 160 -1.25 -7.95 0.50
N GLY A 161 -0.46 -7.01 -0.02
CA GLY A 161 0.27 -6.03 0.80
C GLY A 161 -0.60 -5.22 1.74
N VAL A 162 -1.71 -4.64 1.26
CA VAL A 162 -2.66 -3.88 2.10
C VAL A 162 -3.42 -4.82 3.05
N GLY A 163 -3.96 -5.92 2.50
CA GLY A 163 -4.79 -6.84 3.27
C GLY A 163 -4.05 -7.50 4.43
N SER A 164 -2.83 -7.99 4.22
CA SER A 164 -2.04 -8.63 5.28
C SER A 164 -1.66 -7.67 6.40
N ASN A 165 -1.28 -6.43 6.05
CA ASN A 165 -1.05 -5.38 7.04
C ASN A 165 -2.32 -5.05 7.82
N ALA A 166 -3.47 -4.94 7.13
CA ALA A 166 -4.75 -4.67 7.78
C ALA A 166 -5.14 -5.78 8.78
N VAL A 167 -4.97 -7.06 8.40
CA VAL A 167 -5.23 -8.19 9.30
C VAL A 167 -4.37 -8.10 10.56
N ALA A 168 -3.06 -7.92 10.40
CA ALA A 168 -2.13 -7.86 11.52
C ALA A 168 -2.39 -6.66 12.45
N MET A 169 -2.63 -5.47 11.88
CA MET A 169 -2.93 -4.25 12.64
C MET A 169 -4.26 -4.35 13.41
N LEU A 170 -5.33 -4.81 12.75
CA LEU A 170 -6.64 -4.98 13.37
C LEU A 170 -6.58 -6.01 14.51
N SER A 171 -5.89 -7.13 14.29
CA SER A 171 -5.70 -8.16 15.32
C SER A 171 -4.98 -7.60 16.54
N LYS A 172 -3.88 -6.84 16.33
CA LYS A 172 -3.15 -6.17 17.43
C LYS A 172 -4.04 -5.21 18.23
N LEU A 173 -4.94 -4.50 17.57
CA LEU A 173 -5.89 -3.60 18.21
C LEU A 173 -7.07 -4.33 18.92
N GLY A 174 -7.10 -5.67 18.87
CA GLY A 174 -8.14 -6.48 19.52
C GLY A 174 -9.43 -6.62 18.70
N TYR A 175 -9.43 -6.28 17.42
CA TYR A 175 -10.56 -6.57 16.54
C TYR A 175 -10.61 -8.03 16.12
N SER A 176 -11.80 -8.60 16.04
CA SER A 176 -12.03 -9.88 15.36
C SER A 176 -12.00 -9.66 13.85
N VAL A 177 -11.15 -10.42 13.12
CA VAL A 177 -10.90 -10.23 11.70
C VAL A 177 -11.36 -11.43 10.88
N SER A 178 -12.28 -11.22 9.94
CA SER A 178 -12.62 -12.17 8.88
C SER A 178 -11.74 -11.88 7.66
N ALA A 179 -10.74 -12.72 7.39
CA ALA A 179 -9.82 -12.56 6.28
C ALA A 179 -10.29 -13.31 5.04
N SER A 180 -10.60 -12.59 3.94
CA SER A 180 -11.06 -13.21 2.70
C SER A 180 -9.91 -13.42 1.71
N THR A 181 -9.75 -14.69 1.27
CA THR A 181 -8.77 -15.07 0.26
C THR A 181 -9.30 -16.12 -0.70
N GLY A 182 -8.77 -16.15 -1.94
CA GLY A 182 -8.95 -17.25 -2.88
C GLY A 182 -7.77 -18.23 -2.89
N LYS A 183 -6.82 -18.08 -1.96
CA LYS A 183 -5.60 -18.89 -1.88
C LYS A 183 -5.67 -19.81 -0.65
N GLU A 184 -6.13 -21.02 -0.84
CA GLU A 184 -6.21 -22.05 0.24
C GLU A 184 -4.85 -22.30 0.93
N SER A 185 -3.76 -22.24 0.18
CA SER A 185 -2.39 -22.40 0.68
C SER A 185 -1.96 -21.34 1.69
N GLU A 186 -2.64 -20.20 1.74
CA GLU A 186 -2.25 -19.06 2.56
C GLU A 186 -3.01 -18.96 3.90
N LYS A 187 -3.78 -19.98 4.26
CA LYS A 187 -4.55 -20.01 5.52
C LYS A 187 -3.64 -19.92 6.75
N GLU A 188 -2.54 -20.66 6.76
CA GLU A 188 -1.59 -20.63 7.88
C GLU A 188 -0.94 -19.26 8.03
N TYR A 189 -0.62 -18.60 6.91
CA TYR A 189 -0.09 -17.24 6.92
C TYR A 189 -1.10 -16.25 7.51
N LEU A 190 -2.36 -16.29 7.10
CA LEU A 190 -3.39 -15.41 7.64
C LEU A 190 -3.67 -15.67 9.13
N ASN A 191 -3.64 -16.92 9.57
CA ASN A 191 -3.73 -17.27 10.97
C ASN A 191 -2.54 -16.70 11.78
N SER A 192 -1.32 -16.75 11.24
CA SER A 192 -0.13 -16.21 11.90
C SER A 192 -0.17 -14.67 12.02
N LEU A 193 -0.92 -13.99 11.16
CA LEU A 193 -1.18 -12.55 11.25
C LEU A 193 -2.31 -12.22 12.24
N GLY A 194 -3.01 -13.21 12.79
CA GLY A 194 -4.07 -13.03 13.78
C GLY A 194 -5.48 -12.95 13.21
N ALA A 195 -5.72 -13.46 11.99
CA ALA A 195 -7.08 -13.61 11.50
C ALA A 195 -7.89 -14.53 12.43
N SER A 196 -9.09 -14.08 12.85
CA SER A 196 -10.00 -14.88 13.70
C SER A 196 -10.79 -15.87 12.88
N GLU A 197 -10.99 -15.59 11.59
CA GLU A 197 -11.74 -16.40 10.65
C GLU A 197 -11.14 -16.20 9.25
N ILE A 198 -11.08 -17.28 8.48
CA ILE A 198 -10.66 -17.22 7.08
C ILE A 198 -11.81 -17.71 6.22
N ILE A 199 -12.25 -16.83 5.30
CA ILE A 199 -13.39 -17.09 4.42
C ILE A 199 -12.96 -17.07 2.96
N SER A 200 -13.67 -17.76 2.11
CA SER A 200 -13.45 -17.77 0.68
C SER A 200 -13.94 -16.47 0.01
N ARG A 201 -13.52 -16.23 -1.22
CA ARG A 201 -14.04 -15.11 -2.03
C ARG A 201 -15.53 -15.25 -2.32
N GLU A 202 -15.99 -16.48 -2.52
CA GLU A 202 -17.36 -16.84 -2.82
C GLU A 202 -18.27 -16.56 -1.62
N GLU A 203 -17.79 -16.67 -0.40
CA GLU A 203 -18.51 -16.27 0.80
C GLU A 203 -18.73 -14.76 0.89
N VAL A 204 -17.85 -13.94 0.29
CA VAL A 204 -18.05 -12.50 0.15
C VAL A 204 -18.96 -12.19 -1.02
N PHE A 205 -18.73 -12.82 -2.18
CA PHE A 205 -19.49 -12.63 -3.42
C PHE A 205 -19.56 -13.92 -4.24
N ASP A 206 -20.76 -14.51 -4.31
CA ASP A 206 -21.05 -15.77 -5.00
C ASP A 206 -21.40 -15.63 -6.48
N GLY A 207 -21.25 -14.41 -7.04
CA GLY A 207 -21.59 -14.08 -8.43
C GLY A 207 -22.94 -13.36 -8.58
N GLU A 208 -23.80 -13.39 -7.57
CA GLU A 208 -25.10 -12.73 -7.57
C GLU A 208 -25.07 -11.47 -6.69
N LEU A 209 -25.45 -10.31 -7.26
CA LEU A 209 -25.56 -9.07 -6.52
C LEU A 209 -26.87 -9.03 -5.73
N LYS A 210 -26.75 -8.88 -4.40
CA LYS A 210 -27.90 -8.72 -3.50
C LYS A 210 -27.92 -7.29 -2.95
N PRO A 211 -28.95 -6.49 -3.26
CA PRO A 211 -29.02 -5.09 -2.83
C PRO A 211 -28.90 -4.92 -1.31
N ILE A 212 -29.43 -5.89 -0.56
CA ILE A 212 -29.33 -5.97 0.90
C ILE A 212 -29.39 -7.44 1.31
N GLY A 213 -28.55 -7.85 2.25
CA GLY A 213 -28.43 -9.22 2.71
C GLY A 213 -28.41 -9.32 4.24
N LYS A 214 -28.04 -10.50 4.76
CA LYS A 214 -27.82 -10.71 6.19
C LYS A 214 -26.68 -9.81 6.67
N GLN A 215 -26.85 -9.14 7.79
CA GLN A 215 -25.79 -8.36 8.45
C GLN A 215 -24.72 -9.30 9.03
N VAL A 216 -23.47 -9.12 8.64
CA VAL A 216 -22.37 -10.00 9.01
C VAL A 216 -21.23 -9.19 9.66
N TRP A 217 -20.70 -8.19 8.98
CA TRP A 217 -19.51 -7.47 9.41
C TRP A 217 -19.82 -6.07 9.94
N ALA A 218 -19.11 -5.63 10.99
CA ALA A 218 -19.19 -4.28 11.52
C ALA A 218 -18.55 -3.27 10.59
N ALA A 219 -17.46 -3.67 9.94
CA ALA A 219 -16.73 -2.86 8.96
C ALA A 219 -16.03 -3.75 7.93
N ALA A 220 -15.47 -3.11 6.88
CA ALA A 220 -14.60 -3.78 5.92
C ALA A 220 -13.43 -2.89 5.50
N ILE A 221 -12.27 -3.51 5.24
CA ILE A 221 -11.13 -2.91 4.51
C ILE A 221 -11.07 -3.63 3.17
N ASP A 222 -11.23 -2.86 2.09
CA ASP A 222 -11.40 -3.40 0.75
C ASP A 222 -10.40 -2.85 -0.27
N PRO A 223 -9.30 -3.57 -0.54
CA PRO A 223 -8.39 -3.30 -1.66
C PRO A 223 -8.84 -3.95 -2.97
N VAL A 224 -10.04 -4.52 -3.06
CA VAL A 224 -10.52 -5.32 -4.19
C VAL A 224 -11.45 -4.56 -5.11
N GLY A 225 -12.42 -3.84 -4.54
CA GLY A 225 -13.39 -3.07 -5.33
C GLY A 225 -14.40 -3.91 -6.10
N GLY A 226 -15.00 -3.34 -7.14
CA GLY A 226 -15.86 -4.03 -8.08
C GLY A 226 -17.17 -4.56 -7.49
N LYS A 227 -17.70 -5.62 -8.11
CA LYS A 227 -18.93 -6.32 -7.66
C LYS A 227 -18.82 -6.90 -6.24
N PRO A 228 -17.67 -7.47 -5.80
CA PRO A 228 -17.49 -7.90 -4.40
C PRO A 228 -17.73 -6.78 -3.39
N LEU A 229 -17.21 -5.57 -3.65
CA LEU A 229 -17.46 -4.40 -2.80
C LEU A 229 -18.95 -4.06 -2.77
N ALA A 230 -19.64 -4.03 -3.93
CA ALA A 230 -21.06 -3.74 -3.98
C ALA A 230 -21.88 -4.74 -3.13
N ASN A 231 -21.54 -6.04 -3.17
CA ASN A 231 -22.22 -7.07 -2.40
C ASN A 231 -21.95 -6.97 -0.90
N LEU A 232 -20.68 -6.71 -0.49
CA LEU A 232 -20.32 -6.58 0.92
C LEU A 232 -21.02 -5.38 1.59
N LEU A 233 -21.23 -4.26 0.87
CA LEU A 233 -21.98 -3.11 1.39
C LEU A 233 -23.38 -3.51 1.87
N GLY A 234 -24.08 -4.39 1.11
CA GLY A 234 -25.36 -4.95 1.49
C GLY A 234 -25.31 -5.90 2.70
N ARG A 235 -24.14 -6.28 3.21
CA ARG A 235 -23.95 -7.21 4.31
C ARG A 235 -23.31 -6.57 5.55
N LEU A 236 -23.00 -5.29 5.50
CA LEU A 236 -22.55 -4.54 6.68
C LEU A 236 -23.69 -4.42 7.71
N LYS A 237 -23.30 -4.43 8.98
CA LYS A 237 -24.19 -4.16 10.11
C LYS A 237 -24.66 -2.72 10.09
N TYR A 238 -25.72 -2.43 10.84
CA TYR A 238 -26.26 -1.09 11.02
C TYR A 238 -25.15 -0.10 11.50
N GLY A 239 -25.01 1.03 10.80
CA GLY A 239 -23.99 2.02 11.05
C GLY A 239 -22.58 1.58 10.72
N GLY A 240 -22.41 0.47 9.99
CA GLY A 240 -21.10 -0.03 9.57
C GLY A 240 -20.46 0.78 8.45
N ALA A 241 -19.19 0.53 8.15
CA ALA A 241 -18.47 1.22 7.07
C ALA A 241 -17.54 0.29 6.30
N ALA A 242 -17.31 0.61 5.02
CA ALA A 242 -16.25 -0.01 4.22
C ALA A 242 -15.22 1.05 3.81
N ALA A 243 -13.95 0.80 4.09
CA ALA A 243 -12.81 1.58 3.62
C ALA A 243 -12.29 0.97 2.31
N VAL A 244 -12.43 1.69 1.20
CA VAL A 244 -12.04 1.21 -0.13
C VAL A 244 -10.76 1.89 -0.61
N SER A 245 -9.78 1.08 -1.03
CA SER A 245 -8.46 1.55 -1.47
C SER A 245 -7.96 0.92 -2.76
N GLY A 246 -8.72 -0.02 -3.35
CA GLY A 246 -8.26 -0.75 -4.53
C GLY A 246 -9.37 -1.13 -5.51
N LEU A 247 -8.94 -1.71 -6.63
CA LEU A 247 -9.79 -1.97 -7.80
C LEU A 247 -9.44 -3.27 -8.55
N THR A 248 -8.83 -4.23 -7.86
CA THR A 248 -8.34 -5.47 -8.50
C THR A 248 -9.46 -6.34 -9.10
N ALA A 249 -10.69 -6.21 -8.62
CA ALA A 249 -11.88 -6.87 -9.20
C ALA A 249 -12.72 -5.94 -10.10
N GLY A 250 -12.25 -4.72 -10.35
CA GLY A 250 -12.91 -3.74 -11.22
C GLY A 250 -13.10 -2.37 -10.59
N THR A 251 -13.42 -1.40 -11.43
CA THR A 251 -13.61 0.02 -11.06
C THR A 251 -15.03 0.36 -10.69
N ASP A 252 -16.01 -0.40 -11.23
CA ASP A 252 -17.42 -0.12 -11.04
C ASP A 252 -17.96 -0.72 -9.74
N VAL A 253 -18.73 0.05 -9.00
CA VAL A 253 -19.40 -0.40 -7.77
C VAL A 253 -20.92 -0.38 -8.00
N PRO A 254 -21.51 -1.47 -8.56
CA PRO A 254 -22.95 -1.53 -8.88
C PRO A 254 -23.80 -1.79 -7.61
N ALA A 255 -23.74 -0.86 -6.65
CA ALA A 255 -24.52 -0.89 -5.43
C ALA A 255 -25.85 -0.14 -5.58
N THR A 256 -26.80 -0.45 -4.69
CA THR A 256 -28.05 0.31 -4.54
C THR A 256 -27.97 1.26 -3.34
N VAL A 257 -28.91 2.19 -3.22
CA VAL A 257 -28.98 3.09 -2.05
C VAL A 257 -29.49 2.40 -0.78
N PHE A 258 -30.05 1.19 -0.87
CA PHE A 258 -30.68 0.50 0.26
C PHE A 258 -29.77 0.33 1.48
N PRO A 259 -28.51 -0.14 1.37
CA PRO A 259 -27.64 -0.26 2.53
C PRO A 259 -27.39 1.10 3.23
N PHE A 260 -27.30 2.16 2.46
CA PHE A 260 -27.06 3.51 2.98
C PHE A 260 -28.26 4.06 3.74
N ILE A 261 -29.46 4.03 3.14
CA ILE A 261 -30.67 4.64 3.74
C ILE A 261 -31.33 3.75 4.81
N LEU A 262 -31.20 2.42 4.70
CA LEU A 262 -31.85 1.48 5.63
C LEU A 262 -30.94 1.06 6.80
N ARG A 263 -29.62 1.16 6.64
CA ARG A 263 -28.66 0.76 7.67
C ARG A 263 -27.67 1.85 8.03
N GLY A 264 -27.73 3.02 7.39
CA GLY A 264 -26.82 4.13 7.67
C GLY A 264 -25.34 3.78 7.47
N ILE A 265 -25.03 2.88 6.52
CA ILE A 265 -23.63 2.51 6.26
C ILE A 265 -22.88 3.65 5.57
N SER A 266 -21.55 3.61 5.68
CA SER A 266 -20.65 4.54 4.99
C SER A 266 -19.72 3.80 4.04
N LEU A 267 -19.44 4.40 2.87
CA LEU A 267 -18.37 4.00 1.97
C LEU A 267 -17.28 5.08 2.04
N LEU A 268 -16.13 4.72 2.58
CA LEU A 268 -15.02 5.63 2.87
C LEU A 268 -13.92 5.44 1.82
N GLY A 269 -13.70 6.44 0.98
CA GLY A 269 -12.56 6.46 0.06
C GLY A 269 -11.25 6.65 0.82
N ILE A 270 -10.23 5.88 0.49
CA ILE A 270 -8.90 5.92 1.10
C ILE A 270 -7.90 6.39 0.06
N ASP A 271 -7.56 7.68 0.13
CA ASP A 271 -6.49 8.26 -0.70
C ASP A 271 -5.17 8.30 0.08
N SER A 272 -4.33 7.30 -0.14
CA SER A 272 -2.97 7.25 0.39
C SER A 272 -1.95 8.03 -0.45
N VAL A 273 -2.34 8.52 -1.64
CA VAL A 273 -1.45 9.20 -2.59
C VAL A 273 -1.28 10.67 -2.21
N TYR A 274 -2.37 11.42 -2.14
CA TYR A 274 -2.37 12.85 -1.85
C TYR A 274 -2.86 13.18 -0.45
N CYS A 275 -2.90 12.19 0.42
CA CYS A 275 -3.19 12.39 1.84
C CYS A 275 -2.33 13.53 2.42
N GLY A 276 -2.97 14.51 3.03
CA GLY A 276 -2.30 15.69 3.58
C GLY A 276 -1.23 15.34 4.61
N MET A 277 -0.12 16.10 4.65
CA MET A 277 1.07 15.80 5.46
C MET A 277 0.79 15.66 6.96
N GLU A 278 -0.15 16.43 7.53
CA GLU A 278 -0.52 16.26 8.94
C GLU A 278 -1.13 14.87 9.22
N THR A 279 -2.05 14.42 8.39
CA THR A 279 -2.64 13.08 8.50
C THR A 279 -1.58 12.01 8.23
N ARG A 280 -0.71 12.23 7.24
CA ARG A 280 0.38 11.32 6.89
C ARG A 280 1.33 11.10 8.06
N LYS A 281 1.77 12.16 8.72
CA LYS A 281 2.62 12.08 9.92
C LYS A 281 1.93 11.31 11.05
N LYS A 282 0.68 11.63 11.37
CA LYS A 282 -0.10 10.92 12.39
C LYS A 282 -0.22 9.42 12.10
N VAL A 283 -0.47 9.04 10.85
CA VAL A 283 -0.54 7.63 10.44
C VAL A 283 0.81 6.94 10.60
N TRP A 284 1.93 7.59 10.21
CA TRP A 284 3.27 7.03 10.41
C TRP A 284 3.64 6.92 11.90
N GLU A 285 3.23 7.87 12.75
CA GLU A 285 3.38 7.77 14.22
C GLU A 285 2.60 6.56 14.78
N ARG A 286 1.39 6.30 14.29
CA ARG A 286 0.62 5.11 14.65
C ARG A 286 1.27 3.82 14.17
N LEU A 287 1.82 3.82 12.96
CA LEU A 287 2.61 2.69 12.41
C LEU A 287 3.87 2.41 13.22
N ALA A 288 4.40 3.40 13.92
CA ALA A 288 5.53 3.25 14.84
C ALA A 288 5.11 2.86 16.28
N SER A 289 3.81 2.80 16.57
CA SER A 289 3.29 2.59 17.93
C SER A 289 2.17 1.55 17.99
N ASP A 290 0.92 1.99 18.08
CA ASP A 290 -0.25 1.13 18.31
C ASP A 290 -0.58 0.22 17.11
N LEU A 291 -0.29 0.66 15.89
CA LEU A 291 -0.51 -0.12 14.66
C LEU A 291 0.70 -0.94 14.21
N LYS A 292 1.90 -0.81 14.81
CA LYS A 292 3.06 -1.62 14.42
C LYS A 292 2.78 -3.10 14.70
N PRO A 293 2.67 -4.00 13.69
CA PRO A 293 2.48 -5.43 13.94
C PRO A 293 3.64 -6.02 14.76
N GLU A 294 3.35 -6.90 15.71
CA GLU A 294 4.39 -7.56 16.52
C GLU A 294 5.31 -8.44 15.67
N ASN A 295 4.75 -9.09 14.66
CA ASN A 295 5.46 -9.99 13.76
C ASN A 295 5.57 -9.40 12.34
N LEU A 296 6.00 -8.13 12.24
CA LEU A 296 6.07 -7.41 10.96
C LEU A 296 6.89 -8.16 9.90
N GLU A 297 7.97 -8.81 10.31
CA GLU A 297 8.84 -9.63 9.47
C GLU A 297 8.12 -10.79 8.77
N GLN A 298 7.08 -11.34 9.35
CA GLN A 298 6.31 -12.44 8.74
C GLN A 298 5.56 -12.00 7.47
N SER A 299 5.36 -10.70 7.29
CA SER A 299 4.75 -10.15 6.07
C SER A 299 5.72 -10.11 4.89
N VAL A 300 7.03 -10.21 5.11
CA VAL A 300 8.04 -10.19 4.04
C VAL A 300 8.08 -11.56 3.36
N GLN A 301 7.72 -11.57 2.08
CA GLN A 301 7.84 -12.77 1.25
C GLN A 301 9.22 -12.86 0.60
N HIS A 302 9.72 -11.71 0.11
CA HIS A 302 11.02 -11.62 -0.55
C HIS A 302 11.74 -10.35 -0.14
N GLU A 303 13.06 -10.46 -0.02
CA GLU A 303 13.98 -9.34 0.06
C GLU A 303 14.94 -9.48 -1.13
N ILE A 304 14.95 -8.49 -1.99
CA ILE A 304 15.63 -8.54 -3.28
C ILE A 304 16.55 -7.34 -3.45
N SER A 305 17.53 -7.48 -4.33
CA SER A 305 18.35 -6.38 -4.82
C SER A 305 17.67 -5.60 -5.95
N LEU A 306 18.21 -4.45 -6.28
CA LEU A 306 17.78 -3.66 -7.45
C LEU A 306 17.86 -4.49 -8.75
N ASP A 307 18.90 -5.33 -8.89
CA ASP A 307 19.16 -6.14 -10.09
C ASP A 307 18.04 -7.19 -10.35
N GLU A 308 17.27 -7.56 -9.32
CA GLU A 308 16.21 -8.59 -9.42
C GLU A 308 14.81 -8.01 -9.72
N LEU A 309 14.65 -6.67 -9.76
CA LEU A 309 13.34 -6.02 -9.97
C LEU A 309 12.59 -6.51 -11.20
N SER A 310 13.28 -6.71 -12.31
CA SER A 310 12.67 -7.18 -13.57
C SER A 310 12.03 -8.57 -13.46
N GLU A 311 12.49 -9.40 -12.52
CA GLU A 311 11.93 -10.72 -12.25
C GLU A 311 10.69 -10.63 -11.35
N TYR A 312 10.74 -9.77 -10.30
CA TYR A 312 9.71 -9.74 -9.28
C TYR A 312 8.52 -8.84 -9.60
N LEU A 313 8.70 -7.74 -10.32
CA LEU A 313 7.61 -6.82 -10.69
C LEU A 313 6.46 -7.54 -11.43
N PRO A 314 6.70 -8.42 -12.43
CA PRO A 314 5.63 -9.12 -13.12
C PRO A 314 4.85 -10.12 -12.25
N LEU A 315 5.42 -10.62 -11.15
CA LEU A 315 4.75 -11.58 -10.26
C LEU A 315 3.53 -10.97 -9.58
N LEU A 316 3.56 -9.67 -9.26
CA LEU A 316 2.42 -8.98 -8.66
C LEU A 316 1.22 -8.94 -9.61
N LEU A 317 1.44 -8.73 -10.89
CA LEU A 317 0.37 -8.67 -11.91
C LEU A 317 -0.29 -10.03 -12.11
N LYS A 318 0.46 -11.12 -11.90
CA LYS A 318 -0.07 -12.49 -11.98
C LYS A 318 -0.85 -12.93 -10.74
N GLY A 319 -0.94 -12.08 -9.71
CA GLY A 319 -1.64 -12.39 -8.45
C GLY A 319 -0.92 -13.43 -7.58
N GLY A 320 0.33 -13.78 -7.87
CA GLY A 320 1.13 -14.75 -7.12
C GLY A 320 1.70 -14.22 -5.80
N ALA A 321 1.78 -12.91 -5.63
CA ALA A 321 2.41 -12.31 -4.47
C ALA A 321 1.63 -12.51 -3.16
N ARG A 322 2.37 -12.64 -2.06
CA ARG A 322 1.89 -12.66 -0.68
C ARG A 322 2.63 -11.58 0.11
N GLY A 323 1.92 -10.88 1.00
CA GLY A 323 2.55 -9.89 1.87
C GLY A 323 3.34 -8.83 1.11
N ARG A 324 4.63 -8.72 1.45
CA ARG A 324 5.52 -7.67 0.93
C ARG A 324 6.77 -8.24 0.27
N THR A 325 7.24 -7.56 -0.75
CA THR A 325 8.59 -7.69 -1.29
C THR A 325 9.29 -6.34 -1.06
N ILE A 326 10.46 -6.36 -0.44
CA ILE A 326 11.31 -5.18 -0.21
C ILE A 326 12.54 -5.24 -1.10
N VAL A 327 13.05 -4.06 -1.46
CA VAL A 327 14.25 -3.88 -2.29
C VAL A 327 15.34 -3.27 -1.45
N THR A 328 16.54 -3.84 -1.49
CA THR A 328 17.73 -3.37 -0.77
C THR A 328 18.77 -2.78 -1.73
N PHE A 329 19.56 -1.81 -1.24
CA PHE A 329 20.59 -1.10 -1.99
C PHE A 329 21.95 -1.17 -1.32
#